data_921a945e84a9e0d9d1082fb0a5ee26a8
#
_entry.id   921a945e84a9e0d9d1082fb0a5ee26a8
#
_cell.length_a   1.000
_cell.length_b   1.000
_cell.length_c   1.000
_cell.angle_alpha   90.00
_cell.angle_beta   90.00
_cell.angle_gamma   90.00
#
_symmetry.space_group_name_H-M   'P 1'
#
loop_
_entity.id
_entity.type
_entity.pdbx_description
1 polymer ?
#
loop_
_entity_poly.entity_id
_entity_poly.type
_entity_poly.pdbx_seq_one_letter_code
_entity_poly.pdbx_strand_id
1 'polypeptide(L)'
;MGGFNKMNQLWRYAAKLEWQYHPSFGWYETYLLLAERKLCNNWKQIEIIHDVTTKRMVAKKIASLCTENQLSPVHIRDMIGCIDM
;
A
#
# COMPACT_ATOMS: atom_id res chain seq x y z
N MET A 1 22.73 -15.77 -3.58
CA MET A 1 22.45 -15.23 -3.41
C MET A 1 21.88 -14.41 -3.47
N GLY A 2 21.77 -15.02 -3.70
CA GLY A 2 21.19 -13.95 -4.29
C GLY A 2 21.35 -12.88 -3.34
N GLY A 3 21.87 -11.92 -3.69
CA GLY A 3 22.16 -10.84 -2.82
C GLY A 3 20.94 -10.35 -2.05
N PHE A 4 19.81 -10.90 -2.33
CA PHE A 4 18.62 -10.44 -1.68
C PHE A 4 18.64 -10.80 -0.21
N ASN A 5 18.39 -9.83 0.62
CA ASN A 5 18.52 -10.00 2.05
C ASN A 5 17.32 -9.41 2.78
N LYS A 6 16.54 -10.28 3.39
CA LYS A 6 15.35 -9.85 4.12
C LYS A 6 15.66 -8.98 5.32
N MET A 7 16.87 -9.08 5.86
CA MET A 7 17.25 -8.24 6.98
C MET A 7 17.33 -6.77 6.63
N ASN A 8 17.40 -6.46 5.33
CA ASN A 8 17.45 -5.07 4.88
C ASN A 8 16.07 -4.52 4.54
N GLN A 9 15.04 -5.29 4.81
CA GLN A 9 13.70 -4.84 4.53
C GLN A 9 13.28 -3.77 5.54
N LEU A 10 12.99 -2.58 5.05
CA LEU A 10 12.59 -1.45 5.89
C LEU A 10 11.11 -1.12 5.77
N TRP A 11 10.50 -1.47 4.67
CA TRP A 11 9.10 -1.16 4.39
C TRP A 11 8.31 -2.42 4.14
N ARG A 12 7.06 -2.41 4.58
CA ARG A 12 6.12 -3.43 4.18
C ARG A 12 4.75 -2.80 3.99
N TYR A 13 4.00 -3.34 3.04
CA TYR A 13 2.69 -2.81 2.69
C TYR A 13 1.65 -3.90 2.77
N ALA A 14 0.47 -3.53 3.24
CA ALA A 14 -0.66 -4.45 3.28
C ALA A 14 -1.88 -3.77 2.70
N ALA A 15 -2.65 -4.52 1.93
CA ALA A 15 -3.91 -4.04 1.40
C ALA A 15 -5.02 -4.42 2.38
N LYS A 16 -5.86 -3.47 2.73
CA LYS A 16 -6.96 -3.72 3.67
C LYS A 16 -8.26 -3.16 3.12
N LEU A 17 -9.33 -3.86 3.38
CA LEU A 17 -10.67 -3.45 2.96
C LEU A 17 -11.13 -2.27 3.79
N GLU A 18 -11.75 -1.30 3.14
CA GLU A 18 -12.38 -0.18 3.83
C GLU A 18 -13.65 0.22 3.11
N TRP A 19 -14.48 1.00 3.79
CA TRP A 19 -15.68 1.58 3.21
C TRP A 19 -15.46 3.07 3.01
N GLN A 20 -15.87 3.56 1.84
CA GLN A 20 -15.85 4.97 1.54
C GLN A 20 -17.24 5.41 1.10
N TYR A 21 -17.51 6.70 1.19
CA TYR A 21 -18.79 7.25 0.80
C TYR A 21 -18.61 8.24 -0.34
N HIS A 22 -19.45 8.12 -1.35
CA HIS A 22 -19.46 9.07 -2.45
C HIS A 22 -20.86 9.63 -2.64
N PRO A 23 -21.03 10.94 -2.75
CA PRO A 23 -22.37 11.53 -2.85
C PRO A 23 -23.20 11.01 -4.01
N SER A 24 -22.56 10.59 -5.10
CA SER A 24 -23.29 10.16 -6.29
C SER A 24 -23.80 8.74 -6.21
N PHE A 25 -23.09 7.83 -5.50
CA PHE A 25 -23.50 6.43 -5.46
C PHE A 25 -23.45 5.80 -4.08
N GLY A 26 -23.22 6.59 -3.03
CA GLY A 26 -23.30 6.09 -1.66
C GLY A 26 -22.07 5.35 -1.20
N TRP A 27 -22.28 4.40 -0.29
CA TRP A 27 -21.19 3.64 0.30
C TRP A 27 -20.67 2.59 -0.68
N TYR A 28 -19.36 2.42 -0.70
CA TYR A 28 -18.75 1.40 -1.55
C TYR A 28 -17.52 0.83 -0.86
N GLU A 29 -17.20 -0.41 -1.21
CA GLU A 29 -16.01 -1.09 -0.71
C GLU A 29 -14.83 -0.76 -1.58
N THR A 30 -13.70 -0.47 -0.94
CA THR A 30 -12.47 -0.20 -1.65
C THR A 30 -11.32 -0.69 -0.78
N TYR A 31 -10.10 -0.52 -1.26
CA TYR A 31 -8.94 -1.00 -0.52
C TYR A 31 -7.98 0.15 -0.24
N LEU A 32 -7.43 0.12 0.95
CA LEU A 32 -6.37 1.03 1.35
C LEU A 32 -5.04 0.29 1.37
N LEU A 33 -3.97 1.03 1.32
CA LEU A 33 -2.64 0.49 1.54
C LEU A 33 -2.13 1.02 2.86
N LEU A 34 -1.70 0.10 3.72
CA LEU A 34 -1.09 0.43 4.98
C LEU A 34 0.41 0.32 4.82
N ALA A 35 1.12 1.43 5.01
CA ALA A 35 2.57 1.47 4.89
C ALA A 35 3.19 1.41 6.28
N GLU A 36 4.03 0.42 6.51
CA GLU A 36 4.72 0.26 7.77
C GLU A 36 6.22 0.28 7.57
N ARG A 37 6.92 0.90 8.51
CA ARG A 37 8.37 0.96 8.47
C ARG A 37 8.94 0.26 9.69
N LYS A 38 10.03 -0.47 9.48
CA LYS A 38 10.71 -1.15 10.57
C LYS A 38 11.62 -0.18 11.30
N LEU A 39 11.35 0.00 12.60
CA LEU A 39 12.14 0.88 13.46
C LEU A 39 12.49 0.09 14.72
N CYS A 40 13.79 -0.08 14.97
CA CYS A 40 14.26 -0.74 16.20
C CYS A 40 13.56 -2.07 16.43
N ASN A 41 13.51 -2.92 15.43
CA ASN A 41 12.89 -4.25 15.48
C ASN A 41 11.37 -4.25 15.59
N ASN A 42 10.75 -3.10 15.50
CA ASN A 42 9.29 -3.00 15.53
C ASN A 42 8.78 -2.41 14.24
N TRP A 43 7.62 -2.88 13.80
CA TRP A 43 6.96 -2.30 12.66
C TRP A 43 6.04 -1.19 13.13
N LYS A 44 6.17 -0.02 12.52
CA LYS A 44 5.38 1.12 12.89
C LYS A 44 4.60 1.62 11.69
N GLN A 45 3.31 1.87 11.90
CA GLN A 45 2.48 2.42 10.85
C GLN A 45 2.91 3.85 10.59
N ILE A 46 3.28 4.11 9.35
CA ILE A 46 3.75 5.44 8.95
C ILE A 46 2.66 6.19 8.19
N GLU A 47 1.95 5.49 7.33
CA GLU A 47 0.97 6.15 6.50
C GLU A 47 -0.10 5.19 6.03
N ILE A 48 -1.31 5.73 5.82
CA ILE A 48 -2.40 4.98 5.20
C ILE A 48 -2.78 5.71 3.93
N ILE A 49 -2.82 5.00 2.82
CA ILE A 49 -3.25 5.55 1.54
C ILE A 49 -4.62 5.00 1.25
N HIS A 50 -5.64 5.87 1.33
CA HIS A 50 -7.03 5.45 1.22
C HIS A 50 -7.49 5.34 -0.23
N ASP A 51 -8.49 4.50 -0.43
CA ASP A 51 -9.23 4.41 -1.69
C ASP A 51 -8.31 4.22 -2.89
N VAL A 52 -7.45 3.21 -2.79
CA VAL A 52 -6.47 2.94 -3.84
C VAL A 52 -7.13 2.29 -5.05
N THR A 53 -7.96 1.29 -4.80
CA THR A 53 -8.65 0.58 -5.87
C THR A 53 -9.80 -0.23 -5.26
N THR A 54 -10.85 -0.43 -6.04
CA THR A 54 -11.96 -1.26 -5.60
C THR A 54 -11.71 -2.75 -5.86
N LYS A 55 -10.62 -3.08 -6.55
CA LYS A 55 -10.33 -4.45 -6.94
C LYS A 55 -9.33 -5.09 -6.00
N ARG A 56 -9.78 -6.14 -5.29
CA ARG A 56 -8.96 -6.80 -4.29
C ARG A 56 -7.63 -7.30 -4.86
N MET A 57 -7.67 -7.96 -6.02
CA MET A 57 -6.46 -8.52 -6.61
C MET A 57 -5.45 -7.44 -6.96
N VAL A 58 -5.94 -6.32 -7.46
CA VAL A 58 -5.07 -5.20 -7.80
C VAL A 58 -4.44 -4.61 -6.54
N ALA A 59 -5.23 -4.45 -5.49
CA ALA A 59 -4.72 -3.91 -4.23
C ALA A 59 -3.61 -4.80 -3.66
N LYS A 60 -3.82 -6.11 -3.67
CA LYS A 60 -2.82 -7.04 -3.16
C LYS A 60 -1.56 -7.03 -4.00
N LYS A 61 -1.72 -6.94 -5.31
CA LYS A 61 -0.56 -6.89 -6.20
C LYS A 61 0.25 -5.62 -5.97
N ILE A 62 -0.42 -4.50 -5.80
CA ILE A 62 0.26 -3.24 -5.52
C ILE A 62 1.02 -3.33 -4.20
N ALA A 63 0.39 -3.88 -3.16
CA ALA A 63 1.04 -4.03 -1.87
C ALA A 63 2.29 -4.90 -1.98
N SER A 64 2.20 -5.99 -2.72
CA SER A 64 3.34 -6.89 -2.91
C SER A 64 4.48 -6.20 -3.65
N LEU A 65 4.15 -5.50 -4.73
CA LEU A 65 5.18 -4.82 -5.51
C LEU A 65 5.87 -3.72 -4.72
N CYS A 66 5.10 -2.98 -3.94
CA CYS A 66 5.67 -1.92 -3.12
C CYS A 66 6.59 -2.48 -2.05
N THR A 67 6.22 -3.63 -1.48
CA THR A 67 7.05 -4.27 -0.48
C THR A 67 8.33 -4.83 -1.12
N GLU A 68 8.18 -5.54 -2.24
CA GLU A 68 9.32 -6.13 -2.90
C GLU A 68 10.34 -5.10 -3.35
N ASN A 69 9.86 -3.96 -3.78
CA ASN A 69 10.74 -2.90 -4.27
C ASN A 69 11.10 -1.88 -3.20
N GLN A 70 10.65 -2.09 -1.97
CA GLN A 70 10.97 -1.23 -0.83
C GLN A 70 10.70 0.25 -1.12
N LEU A 71 9.53 0.51 -1.70
CA LEU A 71 9.15 1.87 -2.04
C LEU A 71 8.69 2.64 -0.81
N SER A 72 9.00 3.92 -0.77
CA SER A 72 8.49 4.78 0.28
C SER A 72 7.10 5.29 -0.11
N PRO A 73 6.27 5.69 0.87
CA PRO A 73 4.92 6.17 0.58
C PRO A 73 4.85 7.34 -0.41
N VAL A 74 5.87 8.17 -0.42
CA VAL A 74 5.89 9.31 -1.34
C VAL A 74 5.85 8.85 -2.79
N HIS A 75 6.64 7.82 -3.11
CA HIS A 75 6.68 7.29 -4.48
C HIS A 75 5.37 6.60 -4.86
N ILE A 76 4.72 5.99 -3.88
CA ILE A 76 3.48 5.27 -4.14
C ILE A 76 2.36 6.22 -4.51
N ARG A 77 2.28 7.35 -3.87
CA ARG A 77 1.24 8.33 -4.20
C ARG A 77 1.36 8.80 -5.63
N ASP A 78 2.58 9.04 -6.09
CA ASP A 78 2.81 9.43 -7.47
C ASP A 78 2.40 8.33 -8.43
N MET A 79 2.74 7.08 -8.10
CA MET A 79 2.42 5.95 -8.95
C MET A 79 0.92 5.73 -9.05
N ILE A 80 0.21 5.83 -7.94
CA ILE A 80 -1.24 5.64 -7.92
C ILE A 80 -1.93 6.71 -8.74
N GLY A 81 -1.47 7.95 -8.63
CA GLY A 81 -2.02 9.03 -9.43
C GLY A 81 -1.90 8.77 -10.92
N CYS A 82 -0.80 8.15 -11.33
CA CYS A 82 -0.63 7.80 -12.74
C CYS A 82 -1.53 6.66 -13.17
N ILE A 83 -1.76 5.71 -12.26
CA ILE A 83 -2.58 4.54 -12.59
C ILE A 83 -4.04 4.88 -12.75
N ASP A 84 -4.51 5.86 -12.00
CA ASP A 84 -5.93 6.24 -12.01
C ASP A 84 -6.35 6.99 -13.25
N MET A 85 -5.44 7.27 -14.12
CA MET A 85 -5.74 8.06 -15.31
C MET A 85 -6.38 7.26 -16.44
#